data_dd62e8447360bb7f7f00578050723fbc
#
_entry.id   dd62e8447360bb7f7f00578050723fbc
#
_cell.length_a   1.000
_cell.length_b   1.000
_cell.length_c   1.000
_cell.angle_alpha   90.00
_cell.angle_beta   90.00
_cell.angle_gamma   90.00
#
_symmetry.space_group_name_H-M   'P 1'
#
loop_
_entity.id
_entity.type
_entity.pdbx_description
1 polymer ?
#
loop_
_entity_poly.entity_id
_entity_poly.type
_entity_poly.pdbx_seq_one_letter_code
_entity_poly.pdbx_strand_id
1 'polypeptide(L)'
;MTTLVEQGLAAIDATARGLTELRDWLTQHPDAEGHMFGTVYILRGSTGDPADLVRLITAGAPLGSVTKKASPSTPGILFVERKFSGGVQIQYQAPRDEVCTRRVVGVETVEVPDPDAPLVTIEREIVEWDCLPILGGAA
;
A
#
# COMPACT_ATOMS: atom_id res chain seq x y z
N MET A 1 16.29 -30.69 5.13
CA MET A 1 15.99 -29.61 4.16
C MET A 1 14.71 -28.91 4.59
N THR A 2 14.74 -27.60 4.73
CA THR A 2 13.60 -26.81 5.19
C THR A 2 12.72 -26.42 4.00
N THR A 3 11.42 -26.67 4.09
CA THR A 3 10.48 -26.28 3.04
C THR A 3 10.21 -24.78 3.08
N LEU A 4 9.63 -24.23 2.00
CA LEU A 4 9.22 -22.82 1.97
C LEU A 4 8.17 -22.50 3.04
N VAL A 5 7.27 -23.44 3.33
CA VAL A 5 6.25 -23.27 4.38
C VAL A 5 6.92 -23.18 5.75
N GLU A 6 7.86 -24.08 6.04
CA GLU A 6 8.60 -24.08 7.31
C GLU A 6 9.42 -22.80 7.47
N GLN A 7 10.05 -22.32 6.41
CA GLN A 7 10.78 -21.05 6.41
C GLN A 7 9.84 -19.88 6.69
N GLY A 8 8.66 -19.86 6.09
CA GLY A 8 7.65 -18.84 6.32
C GLY A 8 7.15 -18.84 7.76
N LEU A 9 6.87 -20.00 8.31
CA LEU A 9 6.45 -20.14 9.71
C LEU A 9 7.55 -19.67 10.68
N ALA A 10 8.79 -20.03 10.40
CA ALA A 10 9.92 -19.58 11.21
C ALA A 10 10.09 -18.06 11.17
N ALA A 11 9.86 -17.44 10.01
CA ALA A 11 9.89 -15.98 9.88
C ALA A 11 8.76 -15.32 10.65
N ILE A 12 7.56 -15.90 10.62
CA ILE A 12 6.41 -15.42 11.39
C ILE A 12 6.70 -15.50 12.89
N ASP A 13 7.25 -16.62 13.37
CA ASP A 13 7.62 -16.79 14.77
C ASP A 13 8.68 -15.79 15.21
N ALA A 14 9.67 -15.53 14.37
CA ALA A 14 10.71 -14.54 14.65
C ALA A 14 10.10 -13.13 14.77
N THR A 15 9.19 -12.77 13.88
CA THR A 15 8.49 -11.50 13.93
C THR A 15 7.64 -11.39 15.20
N ALA A 16 6.91 -12.45 15.55
CA ALA A 16 6.10 -12.47 16.76
C ALA A 16 6.94 -12.28 18.03
N ARG A 17 8.12 -12.90 18.06
CA ARG A 17 9.06 -12.71 19.17
C ARG A 17 9.53 -11.26 19.26
N GLY A 18 9.87 -10.66 18.12
CA GLY A 18 10.28 -9.25 18.07
C GLY A 18 9.18 -8.30 18.54
N LEU A 19 7.94 -8.56 18.15
CA LEU A 19 6.79 -7.79 18.61
C LEU A 19 6.57 -7.93 20.12
N THR A 20 6.77 -9.12 20.66
CA THR A 20 6.68 -9.38 22.10
C THR A 20 7.79 -8.64 22.85
N GLU A 21 9.01 -8.66 22.33
CA GLU A 21 10.13 -7.91 22.91
C GLU A 21 9.86 -6.41 22.90
N LEU A 22 9.30 -5.88 21.80
CA LEU A 22 8.92 -4.47 21.72
C LEU A 22 7.82 -4.14 22.73
N ARG A 23 6.82 -5.00 22.87
CA ARG A 23 5.76 -4.82 23.87
C ARG A 23 6.34 -4.74 25.29
N ASP A 24 7.23 -5.66 25.62
CA ASP A 24 7.86 -5.71 26.94
C ASP A 24 8.73 -4.47 27.21
N TRP A 25 9.45 -4.04 26.18
CA TRP A 25 10.25 -2.83 26.26
C TRP A 25 9.39 -1.59 26.49
N LEU A 26 8.28 -1.46 25.76
CA LEU A 26 7.33 -0.34 25.93
C LEU A 26 6.69 -0.35 27.34
N THR A 27 6.41 -1.53 27.88
CA THR A 27 5.89 -1.67 29.22
C THR A 27 6.86 -1.13 30.28
N GLN A 28 8.16 -1.29 30.03
CA GLN A 28 9.22 -0.78 30.91
C GLN A 28 9.54 0.70 30.65
N HIS A 29 9.15 1.22 29.49
CA HIS A 29 9.47 2.59 29.06
C HIS A 29 8.21 3.28 28.51
N PRO A 30 7.19 3.50 29.36
CA PRO A 30 5.91 4.04 28.88
C PRO A 30 6.03 5.43 28.25
N ASP A 31 7.05 6.21 28.63
CA ASP A 31 7.26 7.54 28.05
C ASP A 31 7.67 7.45 26.55
N ALA A 32 8.25 6.33 26.13
CA ALA A 32 8.66 6.16 24.74
C ALA A 32 7.49 6.09 23.77
N GLU A 33 6.35 5.57 24.21
CA GLU A 33 5.16 5.45 23.36
C GLU A 33 4.68 6.82 22.85
N GLY A 34 4.77 7.84 23.68
CA GLY A 34 4.39 9.20 23.29
C GLY A 34 5.20 9.76 22.12
N HIS A 35 6.33 9.16 21.80
CA HIS A 35 7.21 9.56 20.71
C HIS A 35 7.11 8.64 19.49
N MET A 36 6.26 7.62 19.54
CA MET A 36 6.08 6.66 18.44
C MET A 36 4.86 7.06 17.59
N PHE A 37 5.05 7.09 16.29
CA PHE A 37 3.99 7.39 15.32
C PHE A 37 3.31 6.14 14.76
N GLY A 38 3.40 5.04 15.46
CA GLY A 38 2.90 3.75 15.01
C GLY A 38 4.01 2.87 14.45
N THR A 39 3.67 1.63 14.15
CA THR A 39 4.59 0.66 13.55
C THR A 39 4.06 0.22 12.21
N VAL A 40 4.86 0.43 11.17
CA VAL A 40 4.50 0.11 9.80
C VAL A 40 5.42 -1.00 9.28
N TYR A 41 4.82 -2.12 8.86
CA TYR A 41 5.53 -3.18 8.15
C TYR A 41 5.29 -3.00 6.65
N ILE A 42 6.37 -2.86 5.90
CA ILE A 42 6.31 -2.60 4.47
C ILE A 42 6.54 -3.89 3.70
N LEU A 43 5.58 -4.24 2.85
CA LEU A 43 5.70 -5.34 1.92
C LEU A 43 6.18 -4.81 0.57
N ARG A 44 7.30 -5.29 0.10
CA ARG A 44 7.92 -4.86 -1.16
C ARG A 44 8.31 -6.06 -2.01
N GLY A 45 8.27 -5.84 -3.32
CA GLY A 45 8.97 -6.66 -4.28
C GLY A 45 8.66 -8.13 -4.19
N SER A 46 7.46 -8.46 -4.10
CA SER A 46 7.09 -9.80 -3.79
C SER A 46 7.27 -10.79 -4.93
N THR A 47 7.46 -12.00 -4.53
CA THR A 47 7.35 -13.19 -5.34
C THR A 47 5.88 -13.60 -5.43
N GLY A 48 5.03 -12.80 -6.00
CA GLY A 48 3.62 -13.14 -6.12
C GLY A 48 2.87 -12.14 -6.97
N ASP A 49 1.65 -12.51 -7.33
CA ASP A 49 0.78 -11.61 -8.06
C ASP A 49 0.36 -10.45 -7.14
N PRO A 50 0.63 -9.19 -7.52
CA PRO A 50 0.19 -8.03 -6.75
C PRO A 50 -1.30 -8.03 -6.40
N ALA A 51 -2.15 -8.47 -7.32
CA ALA A 51 -3.59 -8.55 -7.08
C ALA A 51 -3.92 -9.55 -5.95
N ASP A 52 -3.24 -10.67 -5.90
CA ASP A 52 -3.43 -11.67 -4.84
C ASP A 52 -2.98 -11.15 -3.49
N LEU A 53 -1.88 -10.39 -3.44
CA LEU A 53 -1.42 -9.78 -2.21
C LEU A 53 -2.40 -8.72 -1.69
N VAL A 54 -2.96 -7.93 -2.58
CA VAL A 54 -3.99 -6.96 -2.19
C VAL A 54 -5.22 -7.67 -1.63
N ARG A 55 -5.67 -8.74 -2.28
CA ARG A 55 -6.80 -9.55 -1.77
C ARG A 55 -6.48 -10.14 -0.40
N LEU A 56 -5.27 -10.62 -0.20
CA LEU A 56 -4.84 -11.18 1.08
C LEU A 56 -4.88 -10.13 2.19
N ILE A 57 -4.37 -8.95 1.94
CA ILE A 57 -4.37 -7.84 2.90
C ILE A 57 -5.80 -7.42 3.26
N THR A 58 -6.70 -7.41 2.27
CA THR A 58 -8.08 -6.96 2.47
C THR A 58 -9.01 -8.02 3.03
N ALA A 59 -8.64 -9.31 2.92
CA ALA A 59 -9.50 -10.41 3.34
C ALA A 59 -9.84 -10.34 4.83
N GLY A 60 -11.13 -10.40 5.14
CA GLY A 60 -11.60 -10.37 6.52
C GLY A 60 -11.34 -9.08 7.29
N ALA A 61 -10.94 -8.02 6.60
CA ALA A 61 -10.63 -6.76 7.26
C ALA A 61 -11.90 -6.08 7.76
N PRO A 62 -11.89 -5.56 9.01
CA PRO A 62 -13.00 -4.75 9.50
C PRO A 62 -13.21 -3.51 8.63
N LEU A 63 -14.46 -3.04 8.57
CA LEU A 63 -14.80 -1.84 7.82
C LEU A 63 -13.94 -0.65 8.26
N GLY A 64 -13.35 0.04 7.28
CA GLY A 64 -12.51 1.22 7.55
C GLY A 64 -11.07 0.91 7.95
N SER A 65 -10.71 -0.37 8.10
CA SER A 65 -9.34 -0.73 8.47
C SER A 65 -8.37 -0.79 7.29
N VAL A 66 -8.88 -0.83 6.07
CA VAL A 66 -8.09 -0.84 4.84
C VAL A 66 -8.25 0.50 4.13
N THR A 67 -7.13 1.10 3.79
CA THR A 67 -7.09 2.34 3.02
C THR A 67 -6.18 2.19 1.81
N LYS A 68 -6.44 3.00 0.80
CA LYS A 68 -5.58 3.11 -0.38
C LYS A 68 -5.25 4.56 -0.64
N LYS A 69 -4.01 4.82 -1.04
CA LYS A 69 -3.60 6.17 -1.44
C LYS A 69 -2.46 6.09 -2.44
N ALA A 70 -2.39 7.08 -3.31
CA ALA A 70 -1.24 7.21 -4.20
C ALA A 70 0.02 7.54 -3.40
N SER A 71 1.15 6.99 -3.82
CA SER A 71 2.43 7.34 -3.21
C SER A 71 2.72 8.82 -3.46
N PRO A 72 3.07 9.59 -2.43
CA PRO A 72 3.40 11.00 -2.60
C PRO A 72 4.74 11.25 -3.31
N SER A 73 5.62 10.25 -3.31
CA SER A 73 6.97 10.40 -3.85
C SER A 73 7.25 9.58 -5.09
N THR A 74 6.50 8.52 -5.34
CA THR A 74 6.75 7.59 -6.44
C THR A 74 5.52 7.45 -7.32
N PRO A 75 5.55 8.03 -8.53
CA PRO A 75 4.44 7.88 -9.48
C PRO A 75 4.18 6.41 -9.83
N GLY A 76 2.92 6.05 -9.98
CA GLY A 76 2.52 4.71 -10.38
C GLY A 76 2.50 3.68 -9.25
N ILE A 77 2.77 4.08 -8.03
CA ILE A 77 2.67 3.22 -6.85
C ILE A 77 1.44 3.58 -6.04
N LEU A 78 0.68 2.55 -5.67
CA LEU A 78 -0.47 2.66 -4.79
C LEU A 78 -0.11 2.04 -3.44
N PHE A 79 -0.33 2.77 -2.36
CA PHE A 79 -0.20 2.22 -1.01
C PHE A 79 -1.52 1.60 -0.59
N VAL A 80 -1.49 0.31 -0.31
CA VAL A 80 -2.61 -0.41 0.30
C VAL A 80 -2.23 -0.68 1.74
N GLU A 81 -2.98 -0.12 2.67
CA GLU A 81 -2.65 -0.18 4.08
C GLU A 81 -3.77 -0.83 4.86
N ARG A 82 -3.43 -1.78 5.71
CA ARG A 82 -4.35 -2.37 6.67
C ARG A 82 -3.90 -2.01 8.07
N LYS A 83 -4.82 -1.42 8.82
CA LYS A 83 -4.57 -0.98 10.20
C LYS A 83 -5.03 -2.03 11.19
N PHE A 84 -4.20 -2.24 12.18
CA PHE A 84 -4.50 -3.06 13.34
C PHE A 84 -4.56 -2.18 14.59
N SER A 85 -4.88 -2.76 15.72
CA SER A 85 -4.93 -2.03 16.97
C SER A 85 -3.57 -1.43 17.33
N GLY A 86 -3.60 -0.35 18.12
CA GLY A 86 -2.38 0.24 18.68
C GLY A 86 -1.49 0.97 17.65
N GLY A 87 -2.03 1.33 16.51
CA GLY A 87 -1.26 2.03 15.48
C GLY A 87 -0.36 1.13 14.63
N VAL A 88 -0.45 -0.17 14.80
CA VAL A 88 0.25 -1.12 13.95
C VAL A 88 -0.43 -1.22 12.61
N GLN A 89 0.33 -1.24 11.53
CA GLN A 89 -0.23 -1.36 10.19
C GLN A 89 0.69 -2.11 9.24
N ILE A 90 0.09 -2.70 8.22
CA ILE A 90 0.80 -3.27 7.07
C ILE A 90 0.59 -2.34 5.90
N GLN A 91 1.65 -2.03 5.19
CA GLN A 91 1.59 -1.26 3.95
C GLN A 91 2.15 -2.11 2.81
N TYR A 92 1.37 -2.30 1.76
CA TYR A 92 1.84 -2.86 0.52
C TYR A 92 1.98 -1.76 -0.52
N GLN A 93 3.16 -1.68 -1.11
CA GLN A 93 3.46 -0.73 -2.19
C GLN A 93 3.23 -1.42 -3.52
N ALA A 94 2.00 -1.34 -3.99
CA ALA A 94 1.55 -2.05 -5.18
C ALA A 94 1.76 -1.22 -6.46
N PRO A 95 2.22 -1.84 -7.56
CA PRO A 95 2.15 -1.20 -8.86
C PRO A 95 0.69 -0.95 -9.23
N ARG A 96 0.33 0.31 -9.42
CA ARG A 96 -1.07 0.70 -9.65
C ARG A 96 -1.66 0.06 -10.91
N ASP A 97 -0.87 -0.05 -11.97
CA ASP A 97 -1.30 -0.64 -13.24
C ASP A 97 -1.55 -2.15 -13.15
N GLU A 98 -1.02 -2.82 -12.14
CA GLU A 98 -1.23 -4.26 -11.93
C GLU A 98 -2.38 -4.57 -10.99
N VAL A 99 -2.80 -3.62 -10.14
CA VAL A 99 -3.86 -3.84 -9.16
C VAL A 99 -5.13 -3.04 -9.44
N CYS A 100 -5.05 -2.08 -10.34
CA CYS A 100 -6.17 -1.22 -10.70
C CYS A 100 -6.37 -1.24 -12.22
N THR A 101 -7.59 -0.97 -12.66
CA THR A 101 -7.91 -0.85 -14.08
C THR A 101 -7.83 0.60 -14.51
N ARG A 102 -7.04 0.87 -15.54
CA ARG A 102 -6.95 2.18 -16.16
C ARG A 102 -8.12 2.37 -17.11
N ARG A 103 -8.81 3.50 -16.97
CA ARG A 103 -9.93 3.84 -17.85
C ARG A 103 -9.76 5.25 -18.36
N VAL A 104 -9.82 5.42 -19.68
CA VAL A 104 -9.87 6.73 -20.32
C VAL A 104 -11.33 7.19 -20.31
N VAL A 105 -11.63 8.28 -19.62
CA VAL A 105 -12.98 8.81 -19.48
C VAL A 105 -13.23 10.01 -20.37
N GLY A 106 -12.20 10.52 -21.01
CA GLY A 106 -12.32 11.65 -21.94
C GLY A 106 -10.97 12.10 -22.44
N VAL A 107 -11.00 13.16 -23.22
CA VAL A 107 -9.80 13.82 -23.75
C VAL A 107 -9.98 15.32 -23.48
N GLU A 108 -8.94 15.94 -23.03
CA GLU A 108 -8.92 17.40 -22.85
C GLU A 108 -7.85 18.05 -23.72
N THR A 109 -8.12 19.28 -24.10
CA THR A 109 -7.18 20.12 -24.83
C THR A 109 -6.52 21.08 -23.85
N VAL A 110 -5.19 21.08 -23.81
CA VAL A 110 -4.41 21.86 -22.86
C VAL A 110 -3.43 22.75 -23.61
N GLU A 111 -3.34 24.00 -23.22
CA GLU A 111 -2.30 24.90 -23.71
C GLU A 111 -1.08 24.80 -22.79
N VAL A 112 0.08 24.54 -23.39
CA VAL A 112 1.33 24.41 -22.66
C VAL A 112 2.37 25.40 -23.23
N PRO A 113 3.27 25.94 -22.39
CA PRO A 113 4.34 26.80 -22.85
C PRO A 113 5.29 26.05 -23.81
N ASP A 114 5.74 26.74 -24.86
CA ASP A 114 6.72 26.25 -25.81
C ASP A 114 7.83 27.30 -25.95
N PRO A 115 9.10 26.95 -25.87
CA PRO A 115 10.20 27.90 -26.02
C PRO A 115 10.24 28.62 -27.39
N ASP A 116 9.71 28.00 -28.46
CA ASP A 116 9.68 28.55 -29.81
C ASP A 116 8.35 29.20 -30.16
N ALA A 117 7.31 29.02 -29.34
CA ALA A 117 6.00 29.63 -29.53
C ALA A 117 5.42 29.95 -28.16
N PRO A 118 4.56 31.01 -28.02
CA PRO A 118 4.05 31.39 -26.70
C PRO A 118 3.18 30.32 -26.05
N LEU A 119 2.41 29.56 -26.85
CA LEU A 119 1.58 28.46 -26.36
C LEU A 119 1.41 27.43 -27.45
N VAL A 120 1.41 26.18 -27.06
CA VAL A 120 1.11 25.04 -27.91
C VAL A 120 -0.09 24.30 -27.35
N THR A 121 -1.04 23.98 -28.21
CA THR A 121 -2.21 23.21 -27.85
C THR A 121 -1.92 21.72 -28.03
N ILE A 122 -2.11 20.95 -26.96
CA ILE A 122 -1.96 19.51 -26.98
C ILE A 122 -3.25 18.83 -26.48
N GLU A 123 -3.50 17.63 -26.97
CA GLU A 123 -4.56 16.78 -26.43
C GLU A 123 -3.94 15.80 -25.46
N ARG A 124 -4.62 15.57 -24.35
CA ARG A 124 -4.26 14.53 -23.39
C ARG A 124 -5.48 13.77 -22.93
N GLU A 125 -5.27 12.50 -22.62
CA GLU A 125 -6.32 11.65 -22.10
C GLU A 125 -6.62 11.98 -20.65
N ILE A 126 -7.90 12.01 -20.31
CA ILE A 126 -8.36 12.07 -18.93
C ILE A 126 -8.49 10.62 -18.46
N VAL A 127 -7.72 10.24 -17.46
CA VAL A 127 -7.62 8.86 -16.99
C VAL A 127 -8.14 8.74 -15.57
N GLU A 128 -8.99 7.76 -15.35
CA GLU A 128 -9.39 7.31 -14.02
C GLU A 128 -8.90 5.90 -13.77
N TRP A 129 -8.57 5.63 -12.51
CA TRP A 129 -8.15 4.33 -12.07
C TRP A 129 -9.22 3.69 -11.19
N ASP A 130 -9.67 2.50 -11.59
CA ASP A 130 -10.63 1.72 -10.83
C ASP A 130 -9.90 0.62 -10.07
N CYS A 131 -9.81 0.77 -8.76
CA CYS A 131 -9.17 -0.20 -7.87
C CYS A 131 -10.19 -1.02 -7.08
N LEU A 132 -11.47 -0.74 -7.23
CA LEU A 132 -12.55 -1.40 -6.50
C LEU A 132 -12.62 -2.92 -6.71
N PRO A 133 -12.41 -3.46 -7.94
CA PRO A 133 -12.50 -4.91 -8.12
C PRO A 133 -11.56 -5.71 -7.24
N ILE A 134 -10.44 -5.13 -6.85
CA ILE A 134 -9.45 -5.79 -6.01
C ILE A 134 -9.68 -5.48 -4.53
N LEU A 135 -10.04 -4.22 -4.24
CA LEU A 135 -10.30 -3.76 -2.88
C LEU A 135 -11.77 -3.94 -2.48
N GLY A 136 -12.63 -4.17 -3.43
CA GLY A 136 -14.07 -4.08 -3.27
C GLY A 136 -14.72 -5.19 -2.48
N GLY A 137 -14.03 -6.29 -2.24
CA GLY A 137 -14.52 -7.32 -1.34
C GLY A 137 -14.70 -6.83 0.10
N ALA A 138 -14.19 -5.65 0.41
CA ALA A 138 -14.31 -5.01 1.70
C ALA A 138 -15.58 -4.15 1.84
N ALA A 139 -16.34 -4.03 0.78
CA ALA A 139 -17.57 -3.25 0.80
C ALA A 139 -18.66 -3.96 1.62
#